data_d7211b7c9e3952d5c825df8f65947cb8
#
_entry.id   d7211b7c9e3952d5c825df8f65947cb8
#
_cell.length_a   1.000
_cell.length_b   1.000
_cell.length_c   1.000
_cell.angle_alpha   90.00
_cell.angle_beta   90.00
_cell.angle_gamma   90.00
#
_symmetry.space_group_name_H-M   'P 1'
#
loop_
_entity.id
_entity.type
_entity.pdbx_description
1 polymer ?
#
loop_
_entity_poly.entity_id
_entity_poly.type
_entity_poly.pdbx_seq_one_letter_code
_entity_poly.pdbx_strand_id
1 'polypeptide(L)'
;IILGDLHFGQHDQDVIDTTLKFMNKVKPNHVILHDVFDGDSISHHQMKDPFIQYGKEMNGTNDLGKELDGLMIGLKPFEKFNNVVIVRSNHDDFLDRWLKNEDWKKQPTFKNSRLYMQLSDILLEQYGKNPMKVEGVIPVLIKQKYPKFITLGRNASYKVKGGWELGQHGDIGSNGSRGSLLQFRQLNTKIVVGHYHS
;
A
#
# COMPACT_ATOMS: atom_id res chain seq x y z
N ILE A 1 -6.89 10.02 -13.30
CA ILE A 1 -7.66 8.82 -12.86
C ILE A 1 -7.17 8.46 -11.48
N ILE A 2 -8.12 8.06 -10.60
CA ILE A 2 -7.85 7.62 -9.23
C ILE A 2 -8.42 6.23 -9.11
N LEU A 3 -7.64 5.29 -8.59
CA LEU A 3 -8.02 3.90 -8.33
C LEU A 3 -7.77 3.62 -6.84
N GLY A 4 -8.80 3.19 -6.14
CA GLY A 4 -8.73 2.77 -4.74
C GLY A 4 -8.97 1.27 -4.61
N ASP A 5 -8.69 0.75 -3.41
CA ASP A 5 -8.99 -0.63 -3.02
C ASP A 5 -8.39 -1.68 -3.98
N LEU A 6 -7.14 -1.45 -4.38
CA LEU A 6 -6.50 -2.26 -5.43
C LEU A 6 -6.07 -3.64 -4.91
N HIS A 7 -5.47 -3.73 -3.74
CA HIS A 7 -5.05 -4.97 -3.07
C HIS A 7 -4.53 -6.02 -4.06
N PHE A 8 -3.42 -5.69 -4.76
CA PHE A 8 -2.88 -6.55 -5.82
C PHE A 8 -2.59 -7.96 -5.31
N GLY A 9 -3.17 -8.95 -6.00
CA GLY A 9 -3.22 -10.35 -5.59
C GLY A 9 -4.60 -10.80 -5.11
N GLN A 10 -5.48 -9.85 -4.68
CA GLN A 10 -6.87 -10.11 -4.29
C GLN A 10 -7.88 -9.36 -5.19
N HIS A 11 -7.39 -8.49 -6.09
CA HIS A 11 -8.20 -7.68 -6.99
C HIS A 11 -8.93 -8.50 -8.05
N ASP A 12 -9.99 -7.92 -8.57
CA ASP A 12 -10.69 -8.44 -9.77
C ASP A 12 -9.90 -8.06 -11.02
N GLN A 13 -9.30 -9.06 -11.69
CA GLN A 13 -8.45 -8.85 -12.87
C GLN A 13 -9.24 -8.28 -14.06
N ASP A 14 -10.49 -8.65 -14.24
CA ASP A 14 -11.32 -8.16 -15.36
C ASP A 14 -11.62 -6.66 -15.19
N VAL A 15 -11.81 -6.21 -13.95
CA VAL A 15 -11.98 -4.78 -13.62
C VAL A 15 -10.70 -4.02 -13.94
N ILE A 16 -9.54 -4.54 -13.53
CA ILE A 16 -8.24 -3.92 -13.83
C ILE A 16 -8.00 -3.85 -15.34
N ASP A 17 -8.22 -4.94 -16.07
CA ASP A 17 -8.01 -4.99 -17.52
C ASP A 17 -8.92 -4.01 -18.26
N THR A 18 -10.18 -3.92 -17.85
CA THR A 18 -11.15 -2.95 -18.40
C THR A 18 -10.73 -1.52 -18.10
N THR A 19 -10.28 -1.25 -16.88
CA THR A 19 -9.77 0.06 -16.48
C THR A 19 -8.54 0.45 -17.30
N LEU A 20 -7.59 -0.47 -17.49
CA LEU A 20 -6.39 -0.23 -18.30
C LEU A 20 -6.72 0.04 -19.78
N LYS A 21 -7.71 -0.65 -20.36
CA LYS A 21 -8.22 -0.35 -21.71
C LYS A 21 -8.78 1.06 -21.80
N PHE A 22 -9.58 1.46 -20.81
CA PHE A 22 -10.10 2.82 -20.72
C PHE A 22 -8.97 3.86 -20.56
N MET A 23 -8.01 3.63 -19.67
CA MET A 23 -6.86 4.51 -19.45
C MET A 23 -6.02 4.69 -20.72
N ASN A 24 -5.79 3.62 -21.49
CA ASN A 24 -5.08 3.71 -22.79
C ASN A 24 -5.80 4.63 -23.79
N LYS A 25 -7.15 4.65 -23.75
CA LYS A 25 -7.97 5.52 -24.62
C LYS A 25 -7.93 6.98 -24.20
N VAL A 26 -8.06 7.23 -22.89
CA VAL A 26 -8.16 8.62 -22.36
C VAL A 26 -6.81 9.27 -22.08
N LYS A 27 -5.74 8.48 -21.96
CA LYS A 27 -4.35 8.94 -21.71
C LYS A 27 -4.26 9.93 -20.55
N PRO A 28 -4.54 9.50 -19.31
CA PRO A 28 -4.60 10.39 -18.16
C PRO A 28 -3.25 11.05 -17.89
N ASN A 29 -3.28 12.31 -17.47
CA ASN A 29 -2.07 13.05 -17.05
C ASN A 29 -1.52 12.57 -15.70
N HIS A 30 -2.39 12.08 -14.83
CA HIS A 30 -2.05 11.54 -13.51
C HIS A 30 -2.82 10.25 -13.25
N VAL A 31 -2.13 9.28 -12.66
CA VAL A 31 -2.71 8.02 -12.20
C VAL A 31 -2.41 7.90 -10.71
N ILE A 32 -3.45 7.93 -9.89
CA ILE A 32 -3.33 7.87 -8.43
C ILE A 32 -3.82 6.51 -7.98
N LEU A 33 -2.98 5.78 -7.26
CA LEU A 33 -3.26 4.42 -6.79
C LEU A 33 -3.26 4.39 -5.27
N HIS A 34 -4.33 3.87 -4.68
CA HIS A 34 -4.48 3.63 -3.25
C HIS A 34 -4.57 2.14 -2.96
N ASP A 35 -4.16 1.74 -1.75
CA ASP A 35 -4.25 0.36 -1.25
C ASP A 35 -3.65 -0.66 -2.21
N VAL A 36 -2.45 -0.38 -2.71
CA VAL A 36 -1.78 -1.26 -3.68
C VAL A 36 -1.34 -2.59 -3.06
N PHE A 37 -0.94 -2.57 -1.78
CA PHE A 37 -0.56 -3.75 -0.99
C PHE A 37 -1.70 -4.17 -0.08
N ASP A 38 -1.93 -5.47 0.08
CA ASP A 38 -2.97 -5.99 0.97
C ASP A 38 -2.44 -6.26 2.39
N GLY A 39 -1.36 -7.03 2.52
CA GLY A 39 -0.78 -7.41 3.81
C GLY A 39 -1.55 -8.50 4.54
N ASP A 40 -2.40 -9.28 3.86
CA ASP A 40 -3.18 -10.35 4.47
C ASP A 40 -2.31 -11.40 5.13
N SER A 41 -1.20 -11.83 4.48
CA SER A 41 -0.30 -12.87 5.00
C SER A 41 0.31 -12.53 6.36
N ILE A 42 0.39 -11.23 6.69
CA ILE A 42 1.01 -10.70 7.91
C ILE A 42 0.06 -9.80 8.72
N SER A 43 -1.24 -9.88 8.46
CA SER A 43 -2.26 -9.06 9.11
C SER A 43 -2.29 -9.32 10.62
N HIS A 44 -1.94 -8.29 11.41
CA HIS A 44 -1.93 -8.34 12.87
C HIS A 44 -3.30 -8.62 13.49
N HIS A 45 -4.37 -8.40 12.75
CA HIS A 45 -5.74 -8.72 13.18
C HIS A 45 -5.98 -10.23 13.24
N GLN A 46 -5.27 -11.00 12.43
CA GLN A 46 -5.53 -12.42 12.22
C GLN A 46 -4.40 -13.33 12.72
N MET A 47 -3.20 -12.78 13.00
CA MET A 47 -2.01 -13.56 13.34
C MET A 47 -2.16 -14.41 14.62
N LYS A 48 -3.02 -14.00 15.53
CA LYS A 48 -3.25 -14.70 16.81
C LYS A 48 -4.38 -15.72 16.75
N ASP A 49 -5.13 -15.81 15.65
CA ASP A 49 -6.20 -16.78 15.47
C ASP A 49 -5.66 -18.03 14.78
N PRO A 50 -5.52 -19.18 15.52
CA PRO A 50 -4.93 -20.40 14.96
C PRO A 50 -5.78 -21.03 13.86
N PHE A 51 -7.10 -20.83 13.86
CA PHE A 51 -7.98 -21.36 12.82
C PHE A 51 -7.83 -20.60 11.51
N ILE A 52 -7.72 -19.27 11.58
CA ILE A 52 -7.43 -18.44 10.41
C ILE A 52 -6.04 -18.79 9.86
N GLN A 53 -5.03 -18.91 10.74
CA GLN A 53 -3.67 -19.26 10.31
C GLN A 53 -3.61 -20.65 9.67
N TYR A 54 -4.32 -21.63 10.20
CA TYR A 54 -4.44 -22.95 9.58
C TYR A 54 -5.07 -22.84 8.18
N GLY A 55 -6.17 -22.09 8.04
CA GLY A 55 -6.81 -21.87 6.75
C GLY A 55 -5.86 -21.23 5.72
N LYS A 56 -5.10 -20.22 6.14
CA LYS A 56 -4.08 -19.57 5.29
C LYS A 56 -2.96 -20.53 4.86
N GLU A 57 -2.48 -21.38 5.78
CA GLU A 57 -1.47 -22.40 5.46
C GLU A 57 -1.99 -23.39 4.42
N MET A 58 -3.21 -23.91 4.62
CA MET A 58 -3.83 -24.87 3.69
C MET A 58 -4.09 -24.29 2.31
N ASN A 59 -4.44 -23.00 2.22
CA ASN A 59 -4.70 -22.29 0.97
C ASN A 59 -3.44 -21.62 0.38
N GLY A 60 -2.32 -21.64 1.10
CA GLY A 60 -1.06 -21.03 0.66
C GLY A 60 -1.08 -19.50 0.61
N THR A 61 -1.98 -18.85 1.38
CA THR A 61 -2.14 -17.38 1.43
C THR A 61 -1.34 -16.72 2.56
N ASN A 62 -0.57 -17.49 3.34
CA ASN A 62 0.35 -17.01 4.37
C ASN A 62 1.78 -16.75 3.85
N ASP A 63 1.94 -16.56 2.55
CA ASP A 63 3.22 -16.38 1.87
C ASP A 63 3.41 -14.91 1.46
N LEU A 64 4.14 -14.16 2.30
CA LEU A 64 4.46 -12.76 2.05
C LEU A 64 5.23 -12.55 0.73
N GLY A 65 6.06 -13.52 0.33
CA GLY A 65 6.80 -13.44 -0.93
C GLY A 65 5.87 -13.40 -2.12
N LYS A 66 4.87 -14.28 -2.16
CA LYS A 66 3.84 -14.28 -3.22
C LYS A 66 3.01 -13.00 -3.21
N GLU A 67 2.72 -12.46 -2.05
CA GLU A 67 1.95 -11.23 -1.91
C GLU A 67 2.74 -10.02 -2.45
N LEU A 68 4.04 -9.92 -2.13
CA LEU A 68 4.93 -8.90 -2.69
C LEU A 68 5.14 -9.06 -4.20
N ASP A 69 5.24 -10.29 -4.70
CA ASP A 69 5.29 -10.55 -6.14
C ASP A 69 3.99 -10.13 -6.83
N GLY A 70 2.84 -10.43 -6.22
CA GLY A 70 1.52 -9.98 -6.69
C GLY A 70 1.42 -8.46 -6.80
N LEU A 71 1.90 -7.74 -5.78
CA LEU A 71 2.01 -6.28 -5.79
C LEU A 71 2.83 -5.80 -7.00
N MET A 72 4.02 -6.38 -7.20
CA MET A 72 4.91 -5.93 -8.29
C MET A 72 4.34 -6.27 -9.67
N ILE A 73 3.71 -7.43 -9.82
CA ILE A 73 3.04 -7.82 -11.07
C ILE A 73 1.85 -6.88 -11.35
N GLY A 74 1.03 -6.59 -10.35
CA GLY A 74 -0.12 -5.71 -10.47
C GLY A 74 0.24 -4.27 -10.83
N LEU A 75 1.37 -3.77 -10.35
CA LEU A 75 1.87 -2.42 -10.67
C LEU A 75 2.45 -2.31 -12.09
N LYS A 76 2.96 -3.40 -12.66
CA LYS A 76 3.65 -3.39 -13.96
C LYS A 76 2.85 -2.74 -15.11
N PRO A 77 1.55 -3.00 -15.30
CA PRO A 77 0.77 -2.39 -16.39
C PRO A 77 0.68 -0.86 -16.32
N PHE A 78 0.93 -0.27 -15.14
CA PHE A 78 0.87 1.18 -14.94
C PHE A 78 2.17 1.89 -15.33
N GLU A 79 3.29 1.18 -15.52
CA GLU A 79 4.60 1.76 -15.86
C GLU A 79 4.61 2.57 -17.16
N LYS A 80 3.69 2.28 -18.06
CA LYS A 80 3.52 3.00 -19.34
C LYS A 80 2.85 4.37 -19.21
N PHE A 81 2.22 4.67 -18.08
CA PHE A 81 1.56 5.95 -17.85
C PHE A 81 2.50 6.96 -17.21
N ASN A 82 2.21 8.25 -17.45
CA ASN A 82 2.94 9.33 -16.80
C ASN A 82 2.35 9.62 -15.41
N ASN A 83 3.20 10.16 -14.52
CA ASN A 83 2.79 10.62 -13.18
C ASN A 83 1.96 9.58 -12.43
N VAL A 84 2.47 8.34 -12.35
CA VAL A 84 1.89 7.31 -11.50
C VAL A 84 2.29 7.60 -10.07
N VAL A 85 1.30 7.82 -9.22
CA VAL A 85 1.46 8.20 -7.82
C VAL A 85 0.86 7.11 -6.94
N ILE A 86 1.68 6.57 -6.05
CA ILE A 86 1.25 5.61 -5.03
C ILE A 86 1.01 6.38 -3.73
N VAL A 87 -0.22 6.38 -3.26
CA VAL A 87 -0.60 7.00 -2.00
C VAL A 87 -0.49 5.95 -0.91
N ARG A 88 0.36 6.22 0.09
CA ARG A 88 0.57 5.30 1.21
C ARG A 88 -0.70 5.09 2.02
N SER A 89 -1.11 3.84 2.17
CA SER A 89 -2.30 3.40 2.91
C SER A 89 -1.95 2.84 4.29
N ASN A 90 -2.97 2.53 5.10
CA ASN A 90 -2.80 1.78 6.35
C ASN A 90 -2.32 0.34 6.11
N HIS A 91 -2.63 -0.27 4.96
CA HIS A 91 -2.17 -1.59 4.58
C HIS A 91 -0.65 -1.64 4.34
N ASP A 92 -0.08 -0.60 3.74
CA ASP A 92 1.39 -0.48 3.60
C ASP A 92 2.10 -0.49 4.96
N ASP A 93 1.45 0.04 6.00
CA ASP A 93 1.98 0.06 7.37
C ASP A 93 1.94 -1.33 8.04
N PHE A 94 1.17 -2.30 7.53
CA PHE A 94 1.13 -3.67 8.09
C PHE A 94 2.51 -4.32 8.04
N LEU A 95 3.22 -4.17 6.94
CA LEU A 95 4.57 -4.73 6.79
C LEU A 95 5.55 -4.11 7.79
N ASP A 96 5.61 -2.78 7.87
CA ASP A 96 6.48 -2.09 8.81
C ASP A 96 6.14 -2.44 10.27
N ARG A 97 4.85 -2.57 10.59
CA ARG A 97 4.37 -2.97 11.91
C ARG A 97 4.76 -4.41 12.26
N TRP A 98 4.61 -5.32 11.30
CA TRP A 98 5.00 -6.71 11.45
C TRP A 98 6.50 -6.83 11.75
N LEU A 99 7.35 -6.14 10.99
CA LEU A 99 8.81 -6.13 11.20
C LEU A 99 9.23 -5.56 12.55
N LYS A 100 8.47 -4.60 13.10
CA LYS A 100 8.79 -3.94 14.38
C LYS A 100 8.31 -4.72 15.60
N ASN A 101 7.18 -5.40 15.49
CA ASN A 101 6.47 -5.91 16.65
C ASN A 101 6.50 -7.43 16.75
N GLU A 102 6.73 -8.14 15.65
CA GLU A 102 6.68 -9.59 15.63
C GLU A 102 8.07 -10.22 15.69
N ASP A 103 8.15 -11.37 16.30
CA ASP A 103 9.38 -12.20 16.33
C ASP A 103 9.24 -13.30 15.27
N TRP A 104 10.13 -13.29 14.27
CA TRP A 104 10.09 -14.28 13.21
C TRP A 104 10.20 -15.73 13.70
N LYS A 105 10.81 -15.97 14.87
CA LYS A 105 10.93 -17.29 15.49
C LYS A 105 9.61 -17.82 16.08
N LYS A 106 8.67 -16.91 16.33
CA LYS A 106 7.34 -17.21 16.89
C LYS A 106 6.22 -17.17 15.85
N GLN A 107 6.59 -17.03 14.58
CA GLN A 107 5.61 -17.02 13.51
C GLN A 107 4.98 -18.41 13.31
N PRO A 108 3.71 -18.50 12.88
CA PRO A 108 3.04 -19.77 12.60
C PRO A 108 3.74 -20.58 11.50
N THR A 109 4.45 -19.90 10.62
CA THR A 109 5.21 -20.51 9.52
C THR A 109 6.57 -19.87 9.36
N PHE A 110 7.58 -20.66 8.98
CA PHE A 110 8.94 -20.17 8.68
C PHE A 110 9.12 -19.69 7.23
N LYS A 111 8.10 -19.79 6.39
CA LYS A 111 8.17 -19.33 4.99
C LYS A 111 8.67 -17.89 4.87
N ASN A 112 8.18 -17.02 5.77
CA ASN A 112 8.49 -15.59 5.73
C ASN A 112 9.77 -15.20 6.50
N SER A 113 10.44 -16.14 7.18
CA SER A 113 11.59 -15.83 8.06
C SER A 113 12.75 -15.16 7.33
N ARG A 114 13.08 -15.64 6.13
CA ARG A 114 14.13 -15.04 5.30
C ARG A 114 13.76 -13.63 4.87
N LEU A 115 12.53 -13.45 4.43
CA LEU A 115 12.00 -12.13 4.04
C LEU A 115 11.97 -11.18 5.23
N TYR A 116 11.57 -11.64 6.41
CA TYR A 116 11.61 -10.84 7.63
C TYR A 116 12.99 -10.21 7.84
N MET A 117 14.07 -11.00 7.72
CA MET A 117 15.42 -10.49 7.88
C MET A 117 15.81 -9.50 6.79
N GLN A 118 15.55 -9.82 5.52
CA GLN A 118 15.87 -8.96 4.38
C GLN A 118 15.13 -7.62 4.44
N LEU A 119 13.84 -7.65 4.76
CA LEU A 119 13.02 -6.45 4.85
C LEU A 119 13.31 -5.63 6.11
N SER A 120 13.70 -6.29 7.21
CA SER A 120 14.19 -5.60 8.40
C SER A 120 15.45 -4.80 8.13
N ASP A 121 16.38 -5.32 7.32
CA ASP A 121 17.59 -4.61 6.92
C ASP A 121 17.26 -3.30 6.19
N ILE A 122 16.32 -3.33 5.24
CA ILE A 122 15.82 -2.13 4.54
C ILE A 122 15.28 -1.09 5.54
N LEU A 123 14.55 -1.54 6.55
CA LEU A 123 13.96 -0.64 7.54
C LEU A 123 15.02 -0.07 8.49
N LEU A 124 15.95 -0.91 8.96
CA LEU A 124 17.07 -0.52 9.81
C LEU A 124 17.98 0.49 9.11
N GLU A 125 18.28 0.29 7.83
CA GLU A 125 19.07 1.24 7.04
C GLU A 125 18.41 2.63 7.01
N GLN A 126 17.08 2.71 6.83
CA GLN A 126 16.37 3.97 6.85
C GLN A 126 16.44 4.65 8.21
N TYR A 127 16.20 3.90 9.29
CA TYR A 127 16.29 4.42 10.66
C TYR A 127 17.72 4.85 11.02
N GLY A 128 18.73 4.12 10.56
CA GLY A 128 20.14 4.49 10.76
C GLY A 128 20.53 5.77 10.03
N LYS A 129 19.95 6.05 8.85
CA LYS A 129 20.19 7.28 8.11
C LYS A 129 19.43 8.48 8.70
N ASN A 130 18.14 8.36 8.91
CA ASN A 130 17.31 9.44 9.48
C ASN A 130 15.97 8.88 10.01
N PRO A 131 15.84 8.71 11.34
CA PRO A 131 14.63 8.15 11.94
C PRO A 131 13.37 9.01 11.74
N MET A 132 13.53 10.29 11.41
CA MET A 132 12.42 11.21 11.16
C MET A 132 11.92 11.17 9.70
N LYS A 133 12.62 10.46 8.80
CA LYS A 133 12.31 10.40 7.36
C LYS A 133 12.20 8.96 6.85
N VAL A 134 11.64 8.08 7.67
CA VAL A 134 11.42 6.68 7.28
C VAL A 134 10.24 6.59 6.34
N GLU A 135 10.49 6.11 5.13
CA GLU A 135 9.44 5.94 4.11
C GLU A 135 8.66 4.64 4.30
N GLY A 136 9.27 3.64 4.96
CA GLY A 136 8.76 2.28 5.08
C GLY A 136 9.27 1.35 3.98
N VAL A 137 8.94 0.07 4.09
CA VAL A 137 9.48 -0.98 3.19
C VAL A 137 8.79 -0.96 1.83
N ILE A 138 7.45 -0.95 1.78
CA ILE A 138 6.69 -1.00 0.52
C ILE A 138 7.09 0.12 -0.45
N PRO A 139 7.15 1.41 -0.05
CA PRO A 139 7.62 2.47 -0.94
C PRO A 139 9.03 2.26 -1.48
N VAL A 140 9.94 1.73 -0.67
CA VAL A 140 11.33 1.46 -1.09
C VAL A 140 11.36 0.36 -2.15
N LEU A 141 10.65 -0.75 -1.94
CA LEU A 141 10.56 -1.84 -2.91
C LEU A 141 9.95 -1.37 -4.24
N ILE A 142 8.89 -0.56 -4.18
CA ILE A 142 8.27 0.01 -5.39
C ILE A 142 9.28 0.90 -6.14
N LYS A 143 9.98 1.81 -5.45
CA LYS A 143 10.98 2.68 -6.07
C LYS A 143 12.15 1.90 -6.71
N GLN A 144 12.59 0.83 -6.08
CA GLN A 144 13.64 -0.04 -6.63
C GLN A 144 13.19 -0.70 -7.94
N LYS A 145 11.95 -1.16 -8.02
CA LYS A 145 11.40 -1.85 -9.20
C LYS A 145 10.91 -0.88 -10.27
N TYR A 146 10.25 0.21 -9.85
CA TYR A 146 9.60 1.21 -10.70
C TYR A 146 10.08 2.62 -10.33
N PRO A 147 11.31 3.02 -10.71
CA PRO A 147 11.92 4.28 -10.26
C PRO A 147 11.20 5.53 -10.77
N LYS A 148 10.32 5.39 -11.77
CA LYS A 148 9.51 6.50 -12.29
C LYS A 148 8.24 6.75 -11.48
N PHE A 149 7.85 5.82 -10.60
CA PHE A 149 6.66 6.00 -9.77
C PHE A 149 6.95 6.97 -8.63
N ILE A 150 5.98 7.80 -8.34
CA ILE A 150 6.02 8.74 -7.22
C ILE A 150 5.37 8.02 -6.03
N THR A 151 6.13 7.70 -5.00
CA THR A 151 5.57 7.17 -3.75
C THR A 151 5.43 8.30 -2.75
N LEU A 152 4.24 8.46 -2.19
CA LEU A 152 3.95 9.47 -1.19
C LEU A 152 4.13 8.91 0.22
N GLY A 153 4.66 9.74 1.13
CA GLY A 153 4.62 9.43 2.55
C GLY A 153 3.21 9.55 3.12
N ARG A 154 3.03 9.09 4.37
CA ARG A 154 1.75 9.23 5.08
C ARG A 154 1.32 10.69 5.12
N ASN A 155 0.08 10.96 4.70
CA ASN A 155 -0.52 12.30 4.67
C ASN A 155 0.27 13.34 3.86
N ALA A 156 1.12 12.90 2.92
CA ALA A 156 1.78 13.81 2.00
C ALA A 156 0.76 14.45 1.06
N SER A 157 0.96 15.74 0.76
CA SER A 157 0.10 16.46 -0.18
C SER A 157 0.51 16.19 -1.62
N TYR A 158 -0.47 15.90 -2.47
CA TYR A 158 -0.29 15.84 -3.93
C TYR A 158 -1.42 16.59 -4.61
N LYS A 159 -1.15 17.83 -4.96
CA LYS A 159 -2.16 18.72 -5.57
C LYS A 159 -2.06 18.71 -7.08
N VAL A 160 -3.19 18.61 -7.75
CA VAL A 160 -3.31 18.75 -9.20
C VAL A 160 -4.07 20.01 -9.60
N LYS A 161 -4.10 20.32 -10.92
CA LYS A 161 -4.79 21.48 -11.46
C LYS A 161 -6.25 21.56 -10.95
N GLY A 162 -6.67 22.75 -10.56
CA GLY A 162 -8.01 22.98 -9.98
C GLY A 162 -8.06 22.85 -8.48
N GLY A 163 -6.92 22.66 -7.79
CA GLY A 163 -6.81 22.63 -6.31
C GLY A 163 -7.28 21.34 -5.69
N TRP A 164 -7.33 20.25 -6.45
CA TRP A 164 -7.66 18.93 -5.92
C TRP A 164 -6.46 18.33 -5.17
N GLU A 165 -6.68 17.96 -3.91
CA GLU A 165 -5.74 17.20 -3.09
C GLU A 165 -5.99 15.70 -3.27
N LEU A 166 -4.98 14.95 -3.72
CA LEU A 166 -5.05 13.53 -4.07
C LEU A 166 -4.05 12.66 -3.30
N GLY A 167 -3.27 13.25 -2.38
CA GLY A 167 -2.22 12.54 -1.64
C GLY A 167 -2.67 11.94 -0.30
N GLN A 168 -3.94 12.08 0.06
CA GLN A 168 -4.47 11.59 1.33
C GLN A 168 -5.19 10.26 1.13
N HIS A 169 -4.80 9.23 1.90
CA HIS A 169 -5.52 7.96 1.87
C HIS A 169 -6.88 8.06 2.59
N GLY A 170 -6.91 8.70 3.74
CA GLY A 170 -8.14 9.01 4.46
C GLY A 170 -8.37 8.23 5.75
N ASP A 171 -7.56 7.24 6.07
CA ASP A 171 -7.63 6.48 7.33
C ASP A 171 -7.20 7.30 8.54
N ILE A 172 -6.33 8.31 8.35
CA ILE A 172 -5.93 9.29 9.35
C ILE A 172 -6.57 10.63 9.03
N GLY A 173 -7.29 11.19 9.98
CA GLY A 173 -7.90 12.51 9.87
C GLY A 173 -6.89 13.64 10.04
N SER A 174 -7.33 14.87 9.77
CA SER A 174 -6.53 16.10 9.86
C SER A 174 -5.93 16.35 11.25
N ASN A 175 -6.51 15.78 12.29
CA ASN A 175 -6.04 15.88 13.69
C ASN A 175 -5.21 14.66 14.15
N GLY A 176 -4.86 13.75 13.24
CA GLY A 176 -4.09 12.53 13.54
C GLY A 176 -4.90 11.38 14.15
N SER A 177 -6.18 11.56 14.43
CA SER A 177 -7.08 10.47 14.85
C SER A 177 -7.60 9.70 13.63
N ARG A 178 -8.43 8.67 13.85
CA ARG A 178 -9.11 7.96 12.77
C ARG A 178 -9.85 8.95 11.85
N GLY A 179 -9.59 8.87 10.57
CA GLY A 179 -10.21 9.75 9.57
C GLY A 179 -11.74 9.60 9.52
N SER A 180 -12.39 10.67 9.13
CA SER A 180 -13.81 10.66 8.78
C SER A 180 -14.08 11.68 7.68
N LEU A 181 -15.11 11.45 6.86
CA LEU A 181 -15.49 12.38 5.79
C LEU A 181 -15.79 13.79 6.33
N LEU A 182 -16.37 13.89 7.55
CA LEU A 182 -16.64 15.17 8.20
C LEU A 182 -15.38 15.96 8.52
N GLN A 183 -14.30 15.29 8.96
CA GLN A 183 -13.01 15.95 9.24
C GLN A 183 -12.38 16.50 7.97
N PHE A 184 -12.42 15.73 6.86
CA PHE A 184 -11.89 16.20 5.57
C PHE A 184 -12.72 17.35 5.00
N ARG A 185 -14.03 17.36 5.21
CA ARG A 185 -14.91 18.48 4.83
C ARG A 185 -14.49 19.80 5.49
N GLN A 186 -13.98 19.76 6.73
CA GLN A 186 -13.51 20.94 7.45
C GLN A 186 -12.27 21.59 6.86
N LEU A 187 -11.48 20.85 6.04
CA LEU A 187 -10.29 21.39 5.41
C LEU A 187 -10.56 22.44 4.32
N ASN A 188 -11.81 22.63 3.95
CA ASN A 188 -12.23 23.55 2.87
C ASN A 188 -11.41 23.39 1.58
N THR A 189 -11.05 22.17 1.25
CA THR A 189 -10.22 21.78 0.11
C THR A 189 -10.94 20.71 -0.68
N LYS A 190 -10.84 20.77 -2.01
CA LYS A 190 -11.29 19.67 -2.84
C LYS A 190 -10.35 18.48 -2.62
N ILE A 191 -10.85 17.39 -2.05
CA ILE A 191 -10.06 16.22 -1.70
C ILE A 191 -10.73 14.95 -2.21
N VAL A 192 -9.90 14.00 -2.64
CA VAL A 192 -10.32 12.62 -2.88
C VAL A 192 -9.51 11.72 -1.98
N VAL A 193 -10.19 10.83 -1.28
CA VAL A 193 -9.61 9.85 -0.35
C VAL A 193 -10.00 8.44 -0.76
N GLY A 194 -9.14 7.45 -0.53
CA GLY A 194 -9.29 6.07 -1.01
C GLY A 194 -9.74 5.05 0.05
N HIS A 195 -9.90 5.48 1.31
CA HIS A 195 -10.10 4.56 2.45
C HIS A 195 -11.56 4.17 2.70
N TYR A 196 -12.51 4.96 2.23
CA TYR A 196 -13.91 4.76 2.56
C TYR A 196 -14.63 3.94 1.50
N HIS A 197 -15.15 2.79 1.93
CA HIS A 197 -16.10 1.99 1.17
C HIS A 197 -17.51 2.52 1.46
N SER A 198 -18.24 2.90 0.45
CA SER A 198 -19.62 3.40 0.55
C SER A 198 -20.58 2.43 -0.10
#